data_305aa0ddbfb57533dd47e9f6273512f0
#
_entry.id   305aa0ddbfb57533dd47e9f6273512f0
#
_cell.length_a   1.000
_cell.length_b   1.000
_cell.length_c   1.000
_cell.angle_alpha   90.00
_cell.angle_beta   90.00
_cell.angle_gamma   90.00
#
_symmetry.space_group_name_H-M   'P 1'
#
loop_
_entity.id
_entity.type
_entity.pdbx_description
1 polymer ?
#
loop_
_entity_poly.entity_id
_entity_poly.type
_entity_poly.pdbx_seq_one_letter_code
_entity_poly.pdbx_strand_id
1 'polypeptide(L)'
;VRGETCISEVSDEFKKRILDKNIVRLIKGSEGQARMETAAEFADIPQLAGQMAGFDLTEDFGIDTKIVRTWDITTQLAVASGLLALRDAAIPLTPEEKVGKGGLRLITNWQIPSVYRENTGVVFASCFPGYAKMAEKVKNNGDDGEGRFDRSFLFQVLNMGHSQFAQMTGIRGPNTTINLACASAAAAFTIAEDWLDCGRVDRVVIISADNVTGEDLWEWIGSGFA
;
A
#
# COMPACT_ATOMS: atom_id res chain seq x y z
N VAL A 1 -5.16 -5.10 -16.66
CA VAL A 1 -4.25 -5.91 -15.85
C VAL A 1 -3.67 -6.97 -16.76
N ARG A 2 -2.41 -6.84 -17.10
CA ARG A 2 -1.69 -7.94 -17.74
C ARG A 2 -1.59 -9.03 -16.68
N GLY A 3 -2.07 -10.23 -16.97
CA GLY A 3 -2.12 -11.38 -16.05
C GLY A 3 -0.74 -11.96 -15.71
N GLU A 4 0.26 -11.11 -15.56
CA GLU A 4 1.61 -11.47 -15.15
C GLU A 4 1.68 -11.43 -13.62
N THR A 5 2.01 -12.56 -13.04
CA THR A 5 2.31 -12.61 -11.61
C THR A 5 3.65 -11.92 -11.35
N CYS A 6 3.72 -11.11 -10.28
CA CYS A 6 4.97 -10.56 -9.78
C CYS A 6 5.60 -11.44 -8.68
N ILE A 7 5.12 -12.68 -8.51
CA ILE A 7 5.70 -13.63 -7.56
C ILE A 7 7.02 -14.14 -8.12
N SER A 8 8.08 -13.93 -7.37
CA SER A 8 9.43 -14.37 -7.72
C SER A 8 10.19 -14.84 -6.48
N GLU A 9 11.33 -15.49 -6.70
CA GLU A 9 12.19 -15.93 -5.62
C GLU A 9 12.74 -14.74 -4.82
N VAL A 10 12.73 -14.88 -3.51
CA VAL A 10 13.38 -13.93 -2.60
C VAL A 10 14.89 -14.07 -2.75
N SER A 11 15.61 -12.95 -2.90
CA SER A 11 17.07 -12.97 -3.06
C SER A 11 17.77 -13.56 -1.84
N ASP A 12 18.91 -14.17 -2.04
CA ASP A 12 19.71 -14.76 -0.95
C ASP A 12 20.18 -13.71 0.05
N GLU A 13 20.45 -12.48 -0.40
CA GLU A 13 20.76 -11.36 0.48
C GLU A 13 19.61 -11.08 1.44
N PHE A 14 18.39 -11.06 0.92
CA PHE A 14 17.18 -10.81 1.71
C PHE A 14 16.90 -11.98 2.67
N LYS A 15 17.07 -13.24 2.20
CA LYS A 15 16.97 -14.44 3.04
C LYS A 15 17.96 -14.40 4.21
N LYS A 16 19.21 -13.99 3.94
CA LYS A 16 20.23 -13.83 4.97
C LYS A 16 19.83 -12.80 6.02
N ARG A 17 19.32 -11.64 5.60
CA ARG A 17 18.83 -10.59 6.52
C ARG A 17 17.71 -11.10 7.44
N ILE A 18 16.82 -11.97 6.93
CA ILE A 18 15.76 -12.60 7.73
C ILE A 18 16.38 -13.54 8.79
N LEU A 19 17.32 -14.40 8.40
CA LEU A 19 17.99 -15.32 9.33
C LEU A 19 18.80 -14.59 10.40
N ASP A 20 19.48 -13.49 10.06
CA ASP A 20 20.26 -12.66 10.99
C ASP A 20 19.41 -12.07 12.13
N LYS A 21 18.06 -12.08 11.98
CA LYS A 21 17.12 -11.62 13.02
C LYS A 21 16.66 -12.73 13.97
N ASN A 22 17.20 -13.96 13.84
CA ASN A 22 16.87 -15.10 14.69
C ASN A 22 15.35 -15.33 14.81
N ILE A 23 14.65 -15.34 13.67
CA ILE A 23 13.21 -15.50 13.63
C ILE A 23 12.81 -16.84 14.24
N VAL A 24 11.84 -16.80 15.14
CA VAL A 24 11.29 -17.98 15.79
C VAL A 24 9.96 -18.32 15.15
N ARG A 25 9.84 -19.53 14.65
CA ARG A 25 8.62 -20.10 14.05
C ARG A 25 7.95 -21.09 14.96
N LEU A 26 6.64 -21.22 14.84
CA LEU A 26 5.84 -22.20 15.56
C LEU A 26 5.59 -23.42 14.67
N ILE A 27 6.27 -24.51 14.95
CA ILE A 27 6.06 -25.77 14.22
C ILE A 27 4.98 -26.58 14.93
N LYS A 28 3.93 -26.91 14.18
CA LYS A 28 2.85 -27.80 14.65
C LYS A 28 3.22 -29.24 14.29
N GLY A 29 3.45 -30.07 15.31
CA GLY A 29 3.62 -31.52 15.13
C GLY A 29 2.30 -32.24 14.81
N SER A 30 2.41 -33.44 14.29
CA SER A 30 1.28 -34.31 13.90
C SER A 30 0.33 -34.67 15.06
N GLU A 31 0.79 -34.56 16.30
CA GLU A 31 0.01 -34.90 17.52
C GLU A 31 -0.53 -33.67 18.26
N GLY A 32 -0.55 -32.49 17.60
CA GLY A 32 -1.06 -31.24 18.17
C GLY A 32 -0.12 -30.55 19.15
N GLN A 33 1.10 -31.07 19.35
CA GLN A 33 2.13 -30.38 20.11
C GLN A 33 2.78 -29.35 19.24
N ALA A 34 2.79 -28.09 19.71
CA ALA A 34 3.49 -26.98 19.05
C ALA A 34 4.85 -26.78 19.73
N ARG A 35 5.89 -26.61 18.93
CA ARG A 35 7.23 -26.26 19.42
C ARG A 35 7.71 -24.98 18.76
N MET A 36 8.45 -24.19 19.51
CA MET A 36 9.14 -23.01 18.99
C MET A 36 10.52 -23.45 18.45
N GLU A 37 10.83 -23.03 17.23
CA GLU A 37 12.11 -23.35 16.59
C GLU A 37 12.65 -22.11 15.90
N THR A 38 13.93 -21.84 16.08
CA THR A 38 14.59 -20.72 15.39
C THR A 38 14.89 -21.14 13.95
N ALA A 39 14.52 -20.31 12.99
CA ALA A 39 14.89 -20.53 11.60
C ALA A 39 16.42 -20.46 11.46
N ALA A 40 17.04 -21.50 10.92
CA ALA A 40 18.47 -21.65 10.80
C ALA A 40 18.96 -21.70 9.34
N GLU A 41 18.10 -22.14 8.43
CA GLU A 41 18.42 -22.34 7.03
C GLU A 41 17.47 -21.56 6.12
N PHE A 42 17.89 -21.32 4.88
CA PHE A 42 17.04 -20.66 3.88
C PHE A 42 15.73 -21.41 3.64
N ALA A 43 15.73 -22.72 3.77
CA ALA A 43 14.51 -23.54 3.66
C ALA A 43 13.47 -23.25 4.76
N ASP A 44 13.88 -22.64 5.86
CA ASP A 44 13.02 -22.34 7.00
C ASP A 44 12.23 -21.03 6.85
N ILE A 45 12.47 -20.26 5.83
CA ILE A 45 11.90 -18.94 5.60
C ILE A 45 11.17 -18.88 4.27
N PRO A 46 10.30 -17.87 4.03
CA PRO A 46 9.60 -17.73 2.75
C PRO A 46 10.56 -17.67 1.57
N GLN A 47 10.34 -18.52 0.56
CA GLN A 47 11.15 -18.59 -0.65
C GLN A 47 10.62 -17.68 -1.76
N LEU A 48 9.33 -17.42 -1.77
CA LEU A 48 8.65 -16.65 -2.80
C LEU A 48 7.97 -15.44 -2.17
N ALA A 49 8.01 -14.32 -2.88
CA ALA A 49 7.29 -13.11 -2.50
C ALA A 49 6.74 -12.41 -3.74
N GLY A 50 5.65 -11.68 -3.56
CA GLY A 50 5.19 -10.70 -4.53
C GLY A 50 6.20 -9.55 -4.58
N GLN A 51 6.87 -9.39 -5.71
CA GLN A 51 7.84 -8.32 -5.93
C GLN A 51 7.38 -7.49 -7.13
N MET A 52 7.44 -6.18 -7.00
CA MET A 52 7.15 -5.29 -8.13
C MET A 52 8.39 -4.48 -8.50
N ALA A 53 8.46 -4.10 -9.75
CA ALA A 53 9.46 -3.16 -10.22
C ALA A 53 9.32 -1.82 -9.48
N GLY A 54 10.43 -1.10 -9.36
CA GLY A 54 10.40 0.25 -8.83
C GLY A 54 9.44 1.15 -9.61
N PHE A 55 8.76 2.05 -8.94
CA PHE A 55 7.92 3.08 -9.52
C PHE A 55 8.24 4.42 -8.85
N ASP A 56 8.03 5.50 -9.57
CA ASP A 56 8.16 6.86 -9.05
C ASP A 56 6.96 7.71 -9.50
N LEU A 57 6.13 8.12 -8.53
CA LEU A 57 4.93 8.90 -8.80
C LEU A 57 5.24 10.27 -9.43
N THR A 58 6.43 10.82 -9.21
CA THR A 58 6.85 12.06 -9.81
C THR A 58 7.27 11.85 -11.26
N GLU A 59 8.06 10.82 -11.56
CA GLU A 59 8.50 10.50 -12.92
C GLU A 59 7.37 9.92 -13.77
N ASP A 60 6.61 8.96 -13.21
CA ASP A 60 5.58 8.21 -13.95
C ASP A 60 4.27 9.01 -14.15
N PHE A 61 3.93 9.88 -13.19
CA PHE A 61 2.65 10.63 -13.18
C PHE A 61 2.81 12.13 -13.05
N GLY A 62 4.03 12.66 -12.94
CA GLY A 62 4.31 14.08 -12.81
C GLY A 62 3.86 14.70 -11.47
N ILE A 63 3.52 13.89 -10.46
CA ILE A 63 3.01 14.37 -9.18
C ILE A 63 4.13 15.10 -8.41
N ASP A 64 3.79 16.26 -7.81
CA ASP A 64 4.75 17.04 -7.03
C ASP A 64 5.38 16.19 -5.92
N THR A 65 6.70 16.07 -5.94
CA THR A 65 7.51 15.34 -4.94
C THR A 65 7.16 15.74 -3.50
N LYS A 66 6.73 17.00 -3.27
CA LYS A 66 6.31 17.44 -1.94
C LYS A 66 5.04 16.74 -1.46
N ILE A 67 4.14 16.42 -2.38
CA ILE A 67 2.93 15.64 -2.09
C ILE A 67 3.32 14.19 -1.82
N VAL A 68 4.09 13.59 -2.73
CA VAL A 68 4.52 12.18 -2.63
C VAL A 68 5.23 11.90 -1.30
N ARG A 69 6.11 12.79 -0.86
CA ARG A 69 6.85 12.65 0.41
C ARG A 69 5.96 12.65 1.67
N THR A 70 4.73 13.15 1.60
CA THR A 70 3.80 13.11 2.73
C THR A 70 3.13 11.75 2.90
N TRP A 71 3.18 10.90 1.89
CA TRP A 71 2.54 9.59 1.87
C TRP A 71 3.53 8.49 2.28
N ASP A 72 3.01 7.51 3.00
CA ASP A 72 3.73 6.24 3.17
C ASP A 72 3.74 5.46 1.84
N ILE A 73 4.57 4.44 1.76
CA ILE A 73 4.71 3.66 0.52
C ILE A 73 3.41 2.96 0.13
N THR A 74 2.60 2.51 1.09
CA THR A 74 1.31 1.86 0.82
C THR A 74 0.32 2.83 0.18
N THR A 75 0.27 4.07 0.65
CA THR A 75 -0.52 5.14 0.02
C THR A 75 -0.01 5.48 -1.37
N GLN A 76 1.31 5.53 -1.57
CA GLN A 76 1.89 5.76 -2.91
C GLN A 76 1.50 4.64 -3.87
N LEU A 77 1.58 3.37 -3.45
CA LEU A 77 1.12 2.22 -4.22
C LEU A 77 -0.38 2.31 -4.55
N ALA A 78 -1.20 2.72 -3.57
CA ALA A 78 -2.62 2.90 -3.78
C ALA A 78 -2.92 3.95 -4.86
N VAL A 79 -2.25 5.09 -4.82
CA VAL A 79 -2.41 6.15 -5.83
C VAL A 79 -1.95 5.67 -7.20
N ALA A 80 -0.76 5.03 -7.30
CA ALA A 80 -0.25 4.51 -8.57
C ALA A 80 -1.19 3.50 -9.20
N SER A 81 -1.58 2.46 -8.44
CA SER A 81 -2.45 1.40 -8.95
C SER A 81 -3.86 1.90 -9.29
N GLY A 82 -4.41 2.80 -8.49
CA GLY A 82 -5.70 3.42 -8.77
C GLY A 82 -5.69 4.29 -10.05
N LEU A 83 -4.64 5.08 -10.29
CA LEU A 83 -4.50 5.85 -11.52
C LEU A 83 -4.33 4.94 -12.75
N LEU A 84 -3.58 3.84 -12.61
CA LEU A 84 -3.44 2.84 -13.67
C LEU A 84 -4.78 2.15 -13.96
N ALA A 85 -5.55 1.79 -12.93
CA ALA A 85 -6.88 1.20 -13.09
C ALA A 85 -7.85 2.13 -13.83
N LEU A 86 -7.84 3.43 -13.51
CA LEU A 86 -8.65 4.42 -14.23
C LEU A 86 -8.24 4.55 -15.70
N ARG A 87 -6.93 4.54 -16.00
CA ARG A 87 -6.43 4.54 -17.38
C ARG A 87 -6.83 3.28 -18.14
N ASP A 88 -6.73 2.11 -17.53
CA ASP A 88 -7.12 0.83 -18.12
C ASP A 88 -8.63 0.78 -18.42
N ALA A 89 -9.43 1.35 -17.52
CA ALA A 89 -10.88 1.51 -17.70
C ALA A 89 -11.27 2.61 -18.72
N ALA A 90 -10.29 3.24 -19.39
CA ALA A 90 -10.49 4.35 -20.32
C ALA A 90 -11.24 5.55 -19.71
N ILE A 91 -11.12 5.75 -18.39
CA ILE A 91 -11.65 6.94 -17.71
C ILE A 91 -10.64 8.07 -17.90
N PRO A 92 -11.03 9.19 -18.54
CA PRO A 92 -10.12 10.30 -18.77
C PRO A 92 -9.58 10.88 -17.46
N LEU A 93 -8.29 11.17 -17.43
CA LEU A 93 -7.61 11.84 -16.33
C LEU A 93 -7.08 13.18 -16.83
N THR A 94 -7.50 14.26 -16.18
CA THR A 94 -7.05 15.63 -16.50
C THR A 94 -6.12 16.11 -15.39
N PRO A 95 -4.86 16.50 -15.71
CA PRO A 95 -3.94 17.00 -14.71
C PRO A 95 -4.36 18.41 -14.25
N GLU A 96 -4.30 18.64 -12.94
CA GLU A 96 -4.31 19.99 -12.37
C GLU A 96 -2.88 20.41 -12.08
N GLU A 97 -2.43 21.47 -12.73
CA GLU A 97 -1.06 21.95 -12.66
C GLU A 97 -0.93 23.15 -11.73
N LYS A 98 0.17 23.19 -10.99
CA LYS A 98 0.61 24.36 -10.25
C LYS A 98 1.98 24.81 -10.77
N VAL A 99 2.13 26.09 -10.97
CA VAL A 99 3.43 26.66 -11.31
C VAL A 99 4.26 26.82 -10.04
N GLY A 100 5.33 26.04 -9.94
CA GLY A 100 6.30 26.10 -8.85
C GLY A 100 7.34 27.19 -9.04
N LYS A 101 8.28 27.29 -8.09
CA LYS A 101 9.43 28.21 -8.20
C LYS A 101 10.24 27.88 -9.46
N GLY A 102 10.60 28.90 -10.22
CA GLY A 102 11.36 28.73 -11.47
C GLY A 102 10.53 28.36 -12.69
N GLY A 103 9.19 28.42 -12.63
CA GLY A 103 8.33 28.17 -13.78
C GLY A 103 8.05 26.67 -14.05
N LEU A 104 8.52 25.77 -13.19
CA LEU A 104 8.29 24.35 -13.32
C LEU A 104 6.79 24.03 -13.10
N ARG A 105 6.18 23.33 -14.04
CA ARG A 105 4.80 22.82 -13.90
C ARG A 105 4.82 21.52 -13.12
N LEU A 106 4.07 21.50 -12.02
CA LEU A 106 3.94 20.37 -11.13
C LEU A 106 2.48 19.95 -11.09
N ILE A 107 2.21 18.66 -11.22
CA ILE A 107 0.85 18.12 -11.12
C ILE A 107 0.50 17.96 -9.65
N THR A 108 -0.60 18.56 -9.24
CA THR A 108 -1.14 18.42 -7.88
C THR A 108 -2.23 17.39 -7.80
N ASN A 109 -2.99 17.20 -8.86
CA ASN A 109 -4.09 16.24 -8.93
C ASN A 109 -4.24 15.67 -10.35
N TRP A 110 -4.88 14.50 -10.45
CA TRP A 110 -5.33 13.87 -11.68
C TRP A 110 -6.85 13.71 -11.63
N GLN A 111 -7.59 14.67 -12.11
CA GLN A 111 -9.05 14.71 -11.96
C GLN A 111 -9.78 13.83 -12.98
N ILE A 112 -10.74 13.04 -12.52
CA ILE A 112 -11.74 12.41 -13.39
C ILE A 112 -12.80 13.44 -13.84
N PRO A 113 -13.51 13.21 -14.95
CA PRO A 113 -14.61 14.07 -15.39
C PRO A 113 -15.64 14.31 -14.28
N SER A 114 -16.15 15.53 -14.18
CA SER A 114 -17.10 15.92 -13.14
C SER A 114 -18.36 15.04 -13.10
N VAL A 115 -18.82 14.54 -14.24
CA VAL A 115 -19.98 13.66 -14.38
C VAL A 115 -19.79 12.31 -13.68
N TYR A 116 -18.57 11.89 -13.42
CA TYR A 116 -18.25 10.62 -12.75
C TYR A 116 -17.99 10.76 -11.25
N ARG A 117 -17.71 11.97 -10.76
CA ARG A 117 -17.19 12.17 -9.40
C ARG A 117 -18.13 11.70 -8.30
N GLU A 118 -19.41 12.02 -8.40
CA GLU A 118 -20.41 11.67 -7.38
C GLU A 118 -20.77 10.18 -7.39
N ASN A 119 -20.72 9.57 -8.59
CA ASN A 119 -21.17 8.18 -8.83
C ASN A 119 -19.99 7.19 -8.93
N THR A 120 -18.84 7.55 -8.38
CA THR A 120 -17.67 6.66 -8.30
C THR A 120 -17.29 6.46 -6.84
N GLY A 121 -17.26 5.20 -6.40
CA GLY A 121 -16.80 4.80 -5.08
C GLY A 121 -15.33 4.36 -5.08
N VAL A 122 -14.71 4.33 -3.91
CA VAL A 122 -13.35 3.81 -3.70
C VAL A 122 -13.35 2.85 -2.52
N VAL A 123 -12.84 1.65 -2.73
CA VAL A 123 -12.56 0.69 -1.65
C VAL A 123 -11.07 0.37 -1.65
N PHE A 124 -10.41 0.67 -0.55
CA PHE A 124 -9.00 0.38 -0.36
C PHE A 124 -8.81 -0.78 0.61
N ALA A 125 -8.19 -1.85 0.12
CA ALA A 125 -7.86 -3.04 0.90
C ALA A 125 -6.37 -3.02 1.25
N SER A 126 -6.04 -2.94 2.53
CA SER A 126 -4.66 -2.93 3.01
C SER A 126 -4.58 -3.55 4.40
N CYS A 127 -3.59 -4.42 4.60
CA CYS A 127 -3.34 -5.08 5.88
C CYS A 127 -2.39 -4.27 6.77
N PHE A 128 -1.42 -3.59 6.17
CA PHE A 128 -0.28 -2.96 6.85
C PHE A 128 -0.08 -1.49 6.44
N PRO A 129 -1.12 -0.66 6.47
CA PRO A 129 -0.97 0.75 6.10
C PRO A 129 -0.13 1.50 7.12
N GLY A 130 0.92 2.19 6.65
CA GLY A 130 1.73 3.07 7.48
C GLY A 130 2.63 2.42 8.53
N TYR A 131 2.61 1.10 8.70
CA TYR A 131 3.40 0.42 9.74
C TYR A 131 4.90 0.61 9.58
N ALA A 132 5.43 0.60 8.35
CA ALA A 132 6.85 0.81 8.09
C ALA A 132 7.30 2.19 8.61
N LYS A 133 6.52 3.23 8.34
CA LYS A 133 6.82 4.59 8.85
C LYS A 133 6.64 4.72 10.35
N MET A 134 5.69 4.01 10.92
CA MET A 134 5.52 3.95 12.36
C MET A 134 6.73 3.30 13.04
N ALA A 135 7.18 2.16 12.53
CA ALA A 135 8.34 1.46 13.05
C ALA A 135 9.62 2.32 12.94
N GLU A 136 9.84 2.96 11.79
CA GLU A 136 10.95 3.90 11.58
C GLU A 136 10.92 5.06 12.59
N LYS A 137 9.76 5.67 12.80
CA LYS A 137 9.61 6.78 13.75
C LYS A 137 9.82 6.36 15.19
N VAL A 138 9.30 5.20 15.59
CA VAL A 138 9.51 4.67 16.95
C VAL A 138 10.99 4.36 17.18
N LYS A 139 11.68 3.75 16.22
CA LYS A 139 13.10 3.43 16.27
C LYS A 139 13.95 4.71 16.41
N ASN A 140 13.69 5.70 15.58
CA ASN A 140 14.46 6.94 15.56
C ASN A 140 14.19 7.81 16.80
N ASN A 141 12.98 7.75 17.40
CA ASN A 141 12.65 8.49 18.62
C ASN A 141 13.15 7.81 19.91
N GLY A 142 13.47 6.51 19.84
CA GLY A 142 14.02 5.77 20.98
C GLY A 142 15.46 6.15 21.31
N ASP A 143 16.22 6.63 20.33
CA ASP A 143 17.65 6.94 20.51
C ASP A 143 17.91 8.37 21.02
N ASP A 144 17.07 9.35 20.69
CA ASP A 144 17.35 10.77 20.94
C ASP A 144 16.43 11.45 21.96
N GLY A 145 15.32 10.85 22.38
CA GLY A 145 14.38 11.43 23.34
C GLY A 145 13.65 12.71 22.87
N GLU A 146 14.03 13.30 21.75
CA GLU A 146 13.49 14.54 21.18
C GLU A 146 12.54 14.32 19.99
N GLY A 147 11.93 13.14 19.89
CA GLY A 147 11.07 12.77 18.77
C GLY A 147 9.94 13.76 18.52
N ARG A 148 10.11 14.59 17.51
CA ARG A 148 9.08 15.53 17.08
C ARG A 148 8.11 14.82 16.15
N PHE A 149 6.87 14.66 16.59
CA PHE A 149 5.77 14.26 15.73
C PHE A 149 5.28 15.50 14.99
N ASP A 150 5.52 15.53 13.70
CA ASP A 150 4.96 16.56 12.84
C ASP A 150 3.62 16.10 12.22
N ARG A 151 2.93 17.01 11.53
CA ARG A 151 1.64 16.71 10.92
C ARG A 151 1.72 15.60 9.86
N SER A 152 2.88 15.41 9.21
CA SER A 152 3.06 14.38 8.20
C SER A 152 2.95 12.97 8.77
N PHE A 153 3.28 12.80 10.06
CA PHE A 153 3.13 11.54 10.77
C PHE A 153 1.70 10.98 10.68
N LEU A 154 0.69 11.82 10.83
CA LEU A 154 -0.72 11.38 10.73
C LEU A 154 -1.04 10.79 9.36
N PHE A 155 -0.55 11.41 8.28
CA PHE A 155 -0.75 10.91 6.91
C PHE A 155 0.05 9.64 6.60
N GLN A 156 1.08 9.38 7.37
CA GLN A 156 1.94 8.20 7.20
C GLN A 156 1.47 6.99 8.00
N VAL A 157 0.78 7.20 9.14
CA VAL A 157 0.33 6.10 10.04
C VAL A 157 -1.12 5.73 9.84
N LEU A 158 -1.96 6.71 9.48
CA LEU A 158 -3.37 6.45 9.25
C LEU A 158 -3.57 5.76 7.89
N ASN A 159 -4.50 4.83 7.84
CA ASN A 159 -4.89 4.17 6.59
C ASN A 159 -5.69 5.14 5.70
N MET A 160 -4.99 6.05 5.03
CA MET A 160 -5.61 7.13 4.25
C MET A 160 -5.52 6.94 2.73
N GLY A 161 -5.07 5.77 2.24
CA GLY A 161 -4.90 5.51 0.81
C GLY A 161 -6.16 5.80 0.00
N HIS A 162 -7.33 5.41 0.52
CA HIS A 162 -8.63 5.67 -0.11
C HIS A 162 -8.94 7.17 -0.22
N SER A 163 -8.75 7.93 0.86
CA SER A 163 -9.05 9.36 0.89
C SER A 163 -8.04 10.20 0.11
N GLN A 164 -6.76 9.84 0.13
CA GLN A 164 -5.72 10.48 -0.67
C GLN A 164 -5.95 10.24 -2.16
N PHE A 165 -6.32 9.03 -2.55
CA PHE A 165 -6.70 8.72 -3.94
C PHE A 165 -7.96 9.47 -4.36
N ALA A 166 -9.00 9.50 -3.52
CA ALA A 166 -10.22 10.25 -3.80
C ALA A 166 -9.95 11.76 -3.94
N GLN A 167 -9.11 12.34 -3.08
CA GLN A 167 -8.68 13.73 -3.19
C GLN A 167 -7.90 13.99 -4.48
N MET A 168 -6.98 13.09 -4.83
CA MET A 168 -6.17 13.18 -6.05
C MET A 168 -7.02 13.17 -7.31
N THR A 169 -8.07 12.35 -7.33
CA THR A 169 -8.90 12.11 -8.52
C THR A 169 -10.19 12.93 -8.55
N GLY A 170 -10.53 13.63 -7.47
CA GLY A 170 -11.78 14.37 -7.32
C GLY A 170 -13.01 13.48 -7.16
N ILE A 171 -12.84 12.18 -6.87
CA ILE A 171 -13.94 11.27 -6.55
C ILE A 171 -14.62 11.74 -5.27
N ARG A 172 -15.97 11.77 -5.27
CA ARG A 172 -16.82 12.24 -4.16
C ARG A 172 -17.84 11.22 -3.70
N GLY A 173 -17.94 10.09 -4.39
CA GLY A 173 -18.76 8.97 -3.95
C GLY A 173 -18.24 8.34 -2.66
N PRO A 174 -18.90 7.30 -2.14
CA PRO A 174 -18.50 6.64 -0.91
C PRO A 174 -17.07 6.11 -1.04
N ASN A 175 -16.30 6.30 0.01
CA ASN A 175 -14.96 5.74 0.07
C ASN A 175 -14.72 5.11 1.44
N THR A 176 -14.00 4.01 1.46
CA THR A 176 -13.69 3.26 2.68
C THR A 176 -12.41 2.47 2.55
N THR A 177 -11.90 2.06 3.70
CA THR A 177 -10.80 1.11 3.80
C THR A 177 -11.28 -0.16 4.49
N ILE A 178 -10.72 -1.30 4.11
CA ILE A 178 -11.01 -2.58 4.72
C ILE A 178 -9.73 -3.34 5.03
N ASN A 179 -9.71 -3.98 6.19
CA ASN A 179 -8.64 -4.88 6.60
C ASN A 179 -9.26 -6.18 7.13
N LEU A 180 -9.12 -7.26 6.37
CA LEU A 180 -9.44 -8.64 6.72
C LEU A 180 -8.23 -9.54 6.44
N ALA A 181 -7.05 -9.07 6.77
CA ALA A 181 -5.79 -9.75 6.48
C ALA A 181 -5.72 -10.18 4.99
N CYS A 182 -5.30 -11.40 4.69
CA CYS A 182 -5.18 -11.91 3.32
C CYS A 182 -6.50 -11.88 2.51
N ALA A 183 -7.65 -11.79 3.17
CA ALA A 183 -8.97 -11.71 2.53
C ALA A 183 -9.42 -10.28 2.21
N SER A 184 -8.62 -9.26 2.51
CA SER A 184 -9.01 -7.85 2.34
C SER A 184 -9.44 -7.51 0.92
N ALA A 185 -8.69 -7.97 -0.08
CA ALA A 185 -9.04 -7.73 -1.49
C ALA A 185 -10.38 -8.38 -1.87
N ALA A 186 -10.61 -9.64 -1.46
CA ALA A 186 -11.88 -10.32 -1.72
C ALA A 186 -13.07 -9.59 -1.07
N ALA A 187 -12.91 -9.15 0.17
CA ALA A 187 -13.94 -8.40 0.88
C ALA A 187 -14.20 -7.02 0.24
N ALA A 188 -13.18 -6.38 -0.36
CA ALA A 188 -13.39 -5.14 -1.11
C ALA A 188 -14.29 -5.33 -2.34
N PHE A 189 -14.20 -6.49 -3.01
CA PHE A 189 -15.13 -6.83 -4.10
C PHE A 189 -16.57 -6.96 -3.60
N THR A 190 -16.80 -7.62 -2.46
CA THR A 190 -18.15 -7.75 -1.87
C THR A 190 -18.76 -6.37 -1.55
N ILE A 191 -17.96 -5.46 -0.95
CA ILE A 191 -18.42 -4.10 -0.68
C ILE A 191 -18.76 -3.35 -1.99
N ALA A 192 -17.94 -3.51 -3.02
CA ALA A 192 -18.16 -2.88 -4.31
C ALA A 192 -19.45 -3.41 -4.98
N GLU A 193 -19.67 -4.71 -4.93
CA GLU A 193 -20.87 -5.38 -5.43
C GLU A 193 -22.11 -4.85 -4.72
N ASP A 194 -22.12 -4.80 -3.39
CA ASP A 194 -23.21 -4.22 -2.60
C ASP A 194 -23.52 -2.77 -2.99
N TRP A 195 -22.50 -1.95 -3.23
CA TRP A 195 -22.71 -0.56 -3.62
C TRP A 195 -23.29 -0.41 -5.03
N LEU A 196 -22.90 -1.27 -5.95
CA LEU A 196 -23.42 -1.30 -7.31
C LEU A 196 -24.86 -1.83 -7.33
N ASP A 197 -25.14 -2.93 -6.65
CA ASP A 197 -26.44 -3.60 -6.63
C ASP A 197 -27.53 -2.74 -5.98
N CYS A 198 -27.19 -2.02 -4.91
CA CYS A 198 -28.13 -1.09 -4.28
C CYS A 198 -28.23 0.27 -5.00
N GLY A 199 -27.52 0.46 -6.11
CA GLY A 199 -27.55 1.70 -6.89
C GLY A 199 -26.90 2.90 -6.19
N ARG A 200 -26.01 2.65 -5.24
CA ARG A 200 -25.32 3.72 -4.50
C ARG A 200 -24.30 4.45 -5.36
N VAL A 201 -23.66 3.75 -6.27
CA VAL A 201 -22.73 4.27 -7.28
C VAL A 201 -22.85 3.47 -8.59
N ASP A 202 -22.37 4.04 -9.68
CA ASP A 202 -22.33 3.39 -10.99
C ASP A 202 -21.00 2.65 -11.25
N ARG A 203 -19.98 2.95 -10.47
CA ARG A 203 -18.65 2.35 -10.58
C ARG A 203 -17.90 2.41 -9.25
N VAL A 204 -16.98 1.46 -9.05
CA VAL A 204 -16.12 1.41 -7.87
C VAL A 204 -14.69 1.15 -8.31
N VAL A 205 -13.77 1.94 -7.78
CA VAL A 205 -12.33 1.67 -7.88
C VAL A 205 -11.92 0.84 -6.66
N ILE A 206 -11.56 -0.41 -6.90
CA ILE A 206 -11.01 -1.29 -5.87
C ILE A 206 -9.49 -1.24 -5.97
N ILE A 207 -8.86 -0.90 -4.86
CA ILE A 207 -7.41 -0.84 -4.75
C ILE A 207 -6.98 -1.81 -3.66
N SER A 208 -6.01 -2.68 -3.96
CA SER A 208 -5.34 -3.50 -2.95
C SER A 208 -3.85 -3.26 -3.04
N ALA A 209 -3.28 -2.77 -1.96
CA ALA A 209 -1.85 -2.49 -1.89
C ALA A 209 -1.32 -2.66 -0.48
N ASP A 210 -0.19 -3.36 -0.37
CA ASP A 210 0.58 -3.51 0.85
C ASP A 210 2.07 -3.55 0.51
N ASN A 211 2.88 -2.97 1.36
CA ASN A 211 4.33 -3.15 1.33
C ASN A 211 4.76 -3.99 2.53
N VAL A 212 4.83 -5.29 2.35
CA VAL A 212 5.21 -6.25 3.40
C VAL A 212 6.70 -6.60 3.37
N THR A 213 7.42 -6.20 2.33
CA THR A 213 8.85 -6.48 2.13
C THR A 213 9.74 -5.27 2.40
N GLY A 214 9.18 -4.19 2.93
CA GLY A 214 9.97 -3.03 3.38
C GLY A 214 10.93 -3.42 4.50
N GLU A 215 12.08 -2.76 4.54
CA GLU A 215 13.23 -3.14 5.37
C GLU A 215 12.92 -3.41 6.84
N ASP A 216 11.95 -2.71 7.42
CA ASP A 216 11.58 -2.86 8.84
C ASP A 216 10.36 -3.77 9.08
N LEU A 217 9.58 -4.09 8.04
CA LEU A 217 8.37 -4.93 8.18
C LEU A 217 8.62 -6.40 7.88
N TRP A 218 9.54 -6.69 6.96
CA TRP A 218 9.82 -8.06 6.56
C TRP A 218 10.29 -8.95 7.70
N GLU A 219 11.06 -8.38 8.60
CA GLU A 219 11.56 -9.06 9.79
C GLU A 219 10.44 -9.51 10.73
N TRP A 220 9.34 -8.75 10.79
CA TRP A 220 8.19 -9.06 11.63
C TRP A 220 7.21 -10.00 10.92
N ILE A 221 6.97 -9.74 9.66
CA ILE A 221 6.03 -10.52 8.84
C ILE A 221 6.65 -11.87 8.47
N GLY A 222 7.96 -11.91 8.20
CA GLY A 222 8.70 -13.13 7.96
C GLY A 222 8.54 -14.14 9.10
N SER A 223 8.51 -13.69 10.36
CA SER A 223 8.27 -14.57 11.51
C SER A 223 6.85 -15.14 11.57
N GLY A 224 5.87 -14.43 11.02
CA GLY A 224 4.47 -14.89 10.96
C GLY A 224 4.18 -15.87 9.84
N PHE A 225 5.06 -15.94 8.82
CA PHE A 225 4.91 -16.81 7.64
C PHE A 225 5.99 -17.88 7.52
N ALA A 226 6.95 -17.92 8.46
CA ALA A 226 7.99 -18.93 8.54
C ALA A 226 7.49 -20.27 9.12
#